data_d282b37073e63908a376482e879a5cb6
#
_entry.id   d282b37073e63908a376482e879a5cb6
#
_cell.length_a   1.000
_cell.length_b   1.000
_cell.length_c   1.000
_cell.angle_alpha   90.00
_cell.angle_beta   90.00
_cell.angle_gamma   90.00
#
_symmetry.space_group_name_H-M   'P 1'
#
loop_
_entity.id
_entity.type
_entity.pdbx_description
1 polymer ?
#
loop_
_entity_poly.entity_id
_entity_poly.type
_entity_poly.pdbx_seq_one_letter_code
_entity_poly.pdbx_strand_id
1 'polypeptide(L)'
;MKLDAGSEEIIHQLNGPTPPFYLKDIITGLRGLKDVILQSLFVQGRITNADPDSVALWIESVREIHPMLVQLYTLDRVPADRRIWKVNLPTLEWIASQVRWRAGMKSEVY
;
A
#
# COMPACT_ATOMS: atom_id res chain seq x y z
N MET A 1 6.10 7.85 -5.12
CA MET A 1 5.61 6.70 -5.93
C MET A 1 4.49 5.99 -5.19
N LYS A 2 3.46 5.59 -5.88
CA LYS A 2 2.26 5.02 -5.26
C LYS A 2 2.21 3.51 -5.45
N LEU A 3 2.01 2.76 -4.36
CA LEU A 3 1.81 1.31 -4.38
C LEU A 3 0.82 0.94 -3.28
N ASP A 4 -0.41 0.65 -3.66
CA ASP A 4 -1.51 0.45 -2.70
C ASP A 4 -1.73 -1.02 -2.32
N ALA A 5 -1.10 -1.97 -3.00
CA ALA A 5 -1.21 -3.39 -2.66
C ALA A 5 -0.09 -4.19 -3.29
N GLY A 6 0.11 -5.41 -2.79
CA GLY A 6 1.02 -6.39 -3.36
C GLY A 6 0.32 -7.40 -4.28
N SER A 7 -0.88 -7.10 -4.75
CA SER A 7 -1.69 -7.94 -5.64
C SER A 7 -2.29 -7.09 -6.73
N GLU A 8 -2.16 -7.52 -7.98
CA GLU A 8 -2.74 -6.82 -9.14
C GLU A 8 -4.25 -6.72 -9.02
N GLU A 9 -4.91 -7.77 -8.54
CA GLU A 9 -6.35 -7.79 -8.35
C GLU A 9 -6.80 -6.68 -7.40
N ILE A 10 -6.16 -6.53 -6.25
CA ILE A 10 -6.50 -5.49 -5.28
C ILE A 10 -6.21 -4.10 -5.84
N ILE A 11 -5.11 -3.92 -6.56
CA ILE A 11 -4.77 -2.65 -7.17
C ILE A 11 -5.85 -2.23 -8.17
N HIS A 12 -6.31 -3.16 -9.01
CA HIS A 12 -7.40 -2.89 -9.95
C HIS A 12 -8.70 -2.52 -9.24
N GLN A 13 -9.03 -3.21 -8.15
CA GLN A 13 -10.23 -2.90 -7.37
C GLN A 13 -10.18 -1.51 -6.75
N LEU A 14 -9.01 -1.09 -6.26
CA LEU A 14 -8.82 0.21 -5.63
C LEU A 14 -8.80 1.37 -6.61
N ASN A 15 -8.18 1.18 -7.78
CA ASN A 15 -7.94 2.25 -8.74
C ASN A 15 -8.98 2.29 -9.87
N GLY A 16 -9.92 1.34 -9.91
CA GLY A 16 -10.94 1.26 -10.94
C GLY A 16 -10.39 0.79 -12.28
N PRO A 17 -11.13 1.03 -13.38
CA PRO A 17 -10.68 0.61 -14.71
C PRO A 17 -9.38 1.33 -15.08
N THR A 18 -8.33 0.55 -15.27
CA THR A 18 -7.00 1.06 -15.65
C THR A 18 -6.47 0.27 -16.83
N PRO A 19 -5.51 0.83 -17.60
CA PRO A 19 -4.84 0.04 -18.62
C PRO A 19 -4.18 -1.20 -18.02
N PRO A 20 -4.06 -2.31 -18.76
CA PRO A 20 -3.36 -3.48 -18.27
C PRO A 20 -1.94 -3.14 -17.83
N PHE A 21 -1.53 -3.68 -16.70
CA PHE A 21 -0.17 -3.54 -16.21
C PHE A 21 0.22 -4.81 -15.46
N TYR A 22 1.51 -4.96 -15.25
CA TYR A 22 2.04 -6.06 -14.46
C TYR A 22 2.72 -5.50 -13.22
N LEU A 23 2.28 -5.93 -12.04
CA LEU A 23 2.87 -5.52 -10.77
C LEU A 23 4.38 -5.77 -10.75
N LYS A 24 4.82 -6.89 -11.31
CA LYS A 24 6.23 -7.22 -11.43
C LYS A 24 7.03 -6.14 -12.15
N ASP A 25 6.47 -5.57 -13.23
CA ASP A 25 7.17 -4.51 -13.98
C ASP A 25 7.25 -3.21 -13.19
N ILE A 26 6.21 -2.89 -12.43
CA ILE A 26 6.19 -1.72 -11.54
C ILE A 26 7.28 -1.87 -10.47
N ILE A 27 7.34 -3.02 -9.82
CA ILE A 27 8.33 -3.30 -8.77
C ILE A 27 9.75 -3.23 -9.35
N THR A 28 9.97 -3.84 -10.51
CA THR A 28 11.29 -3.81 -11.18
C THR A 28 11.71 -2.38 -11.50
N GLY A 29 10.80 -1.56 -12.01
CA GLY A 29 11.06 -0.15 -12.31
C GLY A 29 11.43 0.64 -11.05
N LEU A 30 10.70 0.42 -9.94
CA LEU A 30 10.94 1.11 -8.68
C LEU A 30 12.27 0.68 -8.03
N ARG A 31 12.67 -0.58 -8.17
CA ARG A 31 13.95 -1.06 -7.66
C ARG A 31 15.15 -0.38 -8.32
N GLY A 32 14.99 0.05 -9.57
CA GLY A 32 16.06 0.74 -10.30
C GLY A 32 16.23 2.20 -9.92
N LEU A 33 15.32 2.76 -9.10
CA LEU A 33 15.35 4.15 -8.67
C LEU A 33 16.03 4.31 -7.31
N LYS A 34 16.75 5.42 -7.13
CA LYS A 34 17.31 5.80 -5.83
C LYS A 34 16.33 6.74 -5.11
N ASP A 35 16.38 6.73 -3.78
CA ASP A 35 15.63 7.65 -2.93
C ASP A 35 14.11 7.63 -3.19
N VAL A 36 13.56 6.43 -3.41
CA VAL A 36 12.14 6.24 -3.63
C VAL A 36 11.38 6.43 -2.32
N ILE A 37 10.36 7.28 -2.36
CA ILE A 37 9.37 7.40 -1.28
C ILE A 37 8.10 6.72 -1.79
N LEU A 38 7.69 5.64 -1.10
CA LEU A 38 6.44 4.93 -1.41
C LEU A 38 5.28 5.56 -0.67
N GLN A 39 4.18 5.76 -1.38
CA GLN A 39 2.92 6.22 -0.80
C GLN A 39 1.88 5.13 -0.97
N SER A 40 1.21 4.73 0.10
CA SER A 40 0.24 3.65 0.07
C SER A 40 -1.03 4.05 0.81
N LEU A 41 -2.16 3.93 0.12
CA LEU A 41 -3.48 4.21 0.66
C LEU A 41 -4.11 2.91 1.16
N PHE A 42 -4.56 2.91 2.42
CA PHE A 42 -5.23 1.76 3.02
C PHE A 42 -6.70 2.06 3.25
N VAL A 43 -7.54 1.10 2.90
CA VAL A 43 -9.00 1.17 3.05
C VAL A 43 -9.54 -0.14 3.59
N GLN A 44 -10.77 -0.12 4.08
CA GLN A 44 -11.47 -1.31 4.53
C GLN A 44 -12.94 -1.24 4.09
N GLY A 45 -13.64 -2.35 4.21
CA GLY A 45 -15.04 -2.47 3.79
C GLY A 45 -15.18 -3.48 2.66
N ARG A 46 -15.97 -3.15 1.64
CA ARG A 46 -16.19 -4.02 0.48
C ARG A 46 -14.88 -4.40 -0.21
N ILE A 47 -13.95 -3.46 -0.28
CA ILE A 47 -12.59 -3.69 -0.75
C ILE A 47 -11.66 -3.35 0.41
N THR A 48 -10.72 -4.23 0.71
CA THR A 48 -9.74 -3.98 1.77
C THR A 48 -8.34 -4.37 1.33
N ASN A 49 -7.35 -3.58 1.72
CA ASN A 49 -5.94 -3.91 1.60
C ASN A 49 -5.24 -3.85 2.97
N ALA A 50 -5.99 -3.67 4.04
CA ALA A 50 -5.48 -3.52 5.40
C ALA A 50 -5.56 -4.82 6.21
N ASP A 51 -6.08 -5.91 5.65
CA ASP A 51 -6.11 -7.21 6.31
C ASP A 51 -4.70 -7.83 6.36
N PRO A 52 -4.44 -8.76 7.31
CA PRO A 52 -3.10 -9.32 7.47
C PRO A 52 -2.50 -9.96 6.21
N ASP A 53 -3.31 -10.67 5.43
CA ASP A 53 -2.81 -11.33 4.21
C ASP A 53 -2.42 -10.31 3.14
N SER A 54 -3.25 -9.29 2.92
CA SER A 54 -2.96 -8.22 1.96
C SER A 54 -1.74 -7.41 2.37
N VAL A 55 -1.62 -7.10 3.66
CA VAL A 55 -0.46 -6.39 4.21
C VAL A 55 0.80 -7.23 4.01
N ALA A 56 0.74 -8.54 4.23
CA ALA A 56 1.90 -9.42 4.04
C ALA A 56 2.40 -9.38 2.58
N LEU A 57 1.50 -9.44 1.59
CA LEU A 57 1.86 -9.35 0.18
C LEU A 57 2.46 -7.97 -0.15
N TRP A 58 1.88 -6.92 0.39
CA TRP A 58 2.38 -5.56 0.20
C TRP A 58 3.78 -5.39 0.82
N ILE A 59 4.02 -5.94 2.00
CA ILE A 59 5.33 -5.93 2.66
C ILE A 59 6.40 -6.61 1.79
N GLU A 60 6.07 -7.72 1.13
CA GLU A 60 7.00 -8.38 0.22
C GLU A 60 7.41 -7.45 -0.93
N SER A 61 6.46 -6.71 -1.50
CA SER A 61 6.75 -5.72 -2.54
C SER A 61 7.61 -4.58 -2.00
N VAL A 62 7.34 -4.10 -0.79
CA VAL A 62 8.13 -3.06 -0.14
C VAL A 62 9.58 -3.53 0.05
N ARG A 63 9.77 -4.77 0.48
CA ARG A 63 11.11 -5.33 0.66
C ARG A 63 11.87 -5.40 -0.67
N GLU A 64 11.20 -5.78 -1.75
CA GLU A 64 11.83 -5.83 -3.08
C GLU A 64 12.22 -4.45 -3.59
N ILE A 65 11.35 -3.46 -3.41
CA ILE A 65 11.60 -2.08 -3.86
C ILE A 65 12.70 -1.42 -3.02
N HIS A 66 12.73 -1.70 -1.73
CA HIS A 66 13.68 -1.12 -0.78
C HIS A 66 13.63 0.41 -0.77
N PRO A 67 12.47 1.02 -0.51
CA PRO A 67 12.33 2.47 -0.55
C PRO A 67 13.05 3.15 0.61
N MET A 68 13.31 4.44 0.44
CA MET A 68 13.89 5.28 1.49
C MET A 68 12.90 5.53 2.63
N LEU A 69 11.62 5.67 2.30
CA LEU A 69 10.55 5.99 3.23
C LEU A 69 9.24 5.42 2.70
N VAL A 70 8.38 4.93 3.60
CA VAL A 70 7.02 4.49 3.28
C VAL A 70 6.03 5.41 3.99
N GLN A 71 5.16 6.05 3.22
CA GLN A 71 4.11 6.92 3.75
C GLN A 71 2.76 6.20 3.66
N LEU A 72 2.07 6.11 4.79
CA LEU A 72 0.82 5.36 4.93
C LEU A 72 -0.34 6.34 5.09
N TYR A 73 -1.33 6.20 4.24
CA TYR A 73 -2.53 7.05 4.26
C TYR A 73 -3.79 6.23 4.42
N THR A 74 -4.85 6.90 4.79
CA THR A 74 -6.21 6.37 4.64
C THR A 74 -7.11 7.47 4.07
N LEU A 75 -8.38 7.15 3.83
CA LEU A 75 -9.34 8.12 3.31
C LEU A 75 -9.55 9.24 4.34
N ASP A 76 -9.50 10.49 3.90
CA ASP A 76 -9.81 11.67 4.69
C ASP A 76 -11.16 12.29 4.32
N ARG A 77 -11.81 11.75 3.27
CA ARG A 77 -13.14 12.17 2.80
C ARG A 77 -14.04 10.96 2.67
N VAL A 78 -15.35 11.19 2.68
CA VAL A 78 -16.33 10.14 2.40
C VAL A 78 -16.18 9.74 0.93
N PRO A 79 -15.85 8.47 0.61
CA PRO A 79 -15.71 8.04 -0.78
C PRO A 79 -17.07 7.93 -1.47
N ALA A 80 -17.05 7.92 -2.81
CA ALA A 80 -18.25 7.72 -3.62
C ALA A 80 -18.93 6.37 -3.32
N ASP A 81 -18.14 5.32 -3.10
CA ASP A 81 -18.64 4.02 -2.65
C ASP A 81 -18.70 4.01 -1.12
N ARG A 82 -19.93 4.10 -0.58
CA ARG A 82 -20.14 4.15 0.87
C ARG A 82 -19.84 2.84 1.59
N ARG A 83 -19.55 1.76 0.87
CA ARG A 83 -19.17 0.47 1.44
C ARG A 83 -17.66 0.39 1.69
N ILE A 84 -16.93 1.43 1.34
CA ILE A 84 -15.50 1.56 1.60
C ILE A 84 -15.30 2.70 2.59
N TRP A 85 -14.50 2.48 3.63
CA TRP A 85 -14.26 3.50 4.65
C TRP A 85 -12.80 3.52 5.08
N LYS A 86 -12.45 4.55 5.82
CA LYS A 86 -11.09 4.75 6.29
C LYS A 86 -10.66 3.66 7.28
N VAL A 87 -9.37 3.41 7.32
CA VAL A 87 -8.73 2.54 8.31
C VAL A 87 -8.43 3.39 9.55
N ASN A 88 -8.69 2.86 10.74
CA ASN A 88 -8.43 3.60 11.97
C ASN A 88 -6.92 3.72 12.26
N LEU A 89 -6.56 4.68 13.10
CA LEU A 89 -5.16 4.97 13.42
C LEU A 89 -4.43 3.77 14.03
N PRO A 90 -5.00 3.00 14.99
CA PRO A 90 -4.31 1.83 15.51
C PRO A 90 -3.94 0.80 14.44
N THR A 91 -4.80 0.58 13.44
CA THR A 91 -4.51 -0.33 12.34
C THR A 91 -3.39 0.21 11.45
N LEU A 92 -3.40 1.51 11.13
CA LEU A 92 -2.32 2.14 10.36
C LEU A 92 -0.98 2.04 11.11
N GLU A 93 -1.00 2.26 12.43
CA GLU A 93 0.20 2.13 13.25
C GLU A 93 0.72 0.69 13.28
N TRP A 94 -0.19 -0.30 13.32
CA TRP A 94 0.19 -1.69 13.20
C TRP A 94 0.88 -1.97 11.87
N ILE A 95 0.31 -1.48 10.76
CA ILE A 95 0.91 -1.65 9.43
C ILE A 95 2.30 -1.00 9.40
N ALA A 96 2.43 0.21 9.94
CA ALA A 96 3.72 0.90 10.04
C ALA A 96 4.74 0.09 10.82
N SER A 97 4.33 -0.56 11.92
CA SER A 97 5.21 -1.42 12.70
C SER A 97 5.66 -2.65 11.88
N GLN A 98 4.79 -3.21 11.04
CA GLN A 98 5.13 -4.32 10.16
C GLN A 98 6.18 -3.91 9.13
N VAL A 99 6.08 -2.70 8.57
CA VAL A 99 7.11 -2.17 7.66
C VAL A 99 8.46 -2.12 8.37
N ARG A 100 8.48 -1.60 9.59
CA ARG A 100 9.71 -1.49 10.38
C ARG A 100 10.32 -2.85 10.71
N TRP A 101 9.51 -3.78 11.21
CA TRP A 101 9.98 -5.07 11.69
C TRP A 101 10.24 -6.08 10.58
N ARG A 102 9.39 -6.13 9.55
CA ARG A 102 9.49 -7.15 8.49
C ARG A 102 10.29 -6.68 7.29
N ALA A 103 10.25 -5.39 6.96
CA ALA A 103 10.98 -4.84 5.82
C ALA A 103 12.20 -4.01 6.22
N GLY A 104 12.32 -3.60 7.48
CA GLY A 104 13.45 -2.80 7.95
C GLY A 104 13.47 -1.39 7.41
N MET A 105 12.32 -0.83 7.03
CA MET A 105 12.19 0.48 6.41
C MET A 105 11.57 1.49 7.35
N LYS A 106 11.87 2.78 7.14
CA LYS A 106 11.20 3.87 7.82
C LYS A 106 9.79 4.02 7.29
N SER A 107 8.83 4.30 8.18
CA SER A 107 7.45 4.51 7.81
C SER A 107 6.87 5.70 8.59
N GLU A 108 5.95 6.42 7.94
CA GLU A 108 5.20 7.53 8.52
C GLU A 108 3.71 7.32 8.25
N VAL A 109 2.89 7.63 9.26
CA VAL A 109 1.42 7.56 9.16
C VAL A 109 0.88 8.98 9.03
N TYR A 110 -0.03 9.16 8.10
CA TYR A 110 -0.68 10.45 7.85
C TYR A 110 -2.18 10.42 8.07
#